data_6ec62defba94441ac474189e399fdd7d
#
_entry.id   6ec62defba94441ac474189e399fdd7d
#
_cell.length_a   1.000
_cell.length_b   1.000
_cell.length_c   1.000
_cell.angle_alpha   90.00
_cell.angle_beta   90.00
_cell.angle_gamma   90.00
#
_symmetry.space_group_name_H-M   'P 1'
#
loop_
_entity.id
_entity.type
_entity.pdbx_description
1 polymer ?
#
loop_
_entity_poly.entity_id
_entity_poly.type
_entity_poly.pdbx_seq_one_letter_code
_entity_poly.pdbx_strand_id
1 'polypeptide(L)'
;MKATIITIGDEILIGQIVDTKSVSIAKHLNAAGIVVREKISIGDDRTQIIETAERALAGSEVTVITGGLGPTKDDITKKTLAEMFRSDMRYDERVAGHVEKMLAERGIEFNELNRSQAMVPACCTVLFNAHGTAPGMWFERGGHVVVSLPGVPFEMEHLMEDEVMPRLKTRFALRQIVHRTMITAGLPESMLAKRIEAWENALPPYLKLAYLPNPGAVRLRLSAYEVEGESVAREIESRFEALRRIIPHNIIGFETATMQEVVHKILTERSLTLATAESCTGGSIAARFTAMPGASAYFLCGVVSYSNESKAELLGVDPADIARYGAVSEQVARQMAEGVRRAAGADYGVATTGIAGPSGGSAEKPVGTVWIAVATPRETVAILKQCGTDRGQIIDRASAFAIGLLRDCLNGN
;
A
#
# COMPACT_ATOMS: atom_id res chain seq x y z
N MET A 1 -21.38 4.69 12.54
CA MET A 1 -21.99 4.36 11.23
C MET A 1 -21.18 3.27 10.56
N LYS A 2 -21.82 2.30 9.93
CA LYS A 2 -21.17 1.13 9.32
C LYS A 2 -21.40 1.10 7.82
N ALA A 3 -20.43 0.57 7.10
CA ALA A 3 -20.52 0.34 5.65
C ALA A 3 -20.14 -1.11 5.30
N THR A 4 -20.77 -1.64 4.25
CA THR A 4 -20.37 -2.87 3.56
C THR A 4 -19.87 -2.51 2.16
N ILE A 5 -18.77 -3.12 1.73
CA ILE A 5 -18.21 -2.96 0.39
C ILE A 5 -18.42 -4.27 -0.37
N ILE A 6 -18.99 -4.20 -1.56
CA ILE A 6 -19.20 -5.34 -2.44
C ILE A 6 -18.43 -5.10 -3.74
N THR A 7 -17.50 -6.00 -4.07
CA THR A 7 -16.79 -5.99 -5.34
C THR A 7 -17.34 -7.09 -6.23
N ILE A 8 -17.71 -6.74 -7.45
CA ILE A 8 -18.28 -7.66 -8.43
C ILE A 8 -17.25 -7.86 -9.55
N GLY A 9 -16.98 -9.12 -9.88
CA GLY A 9 -16.10 -9.54 -10.96
C GLY A 9 -15.54 -10.93 -10.74
N ASP A 10 -15.73 -11.80 -11.70
CA ASP A 10 -15.23 -13.17 -11.69
C ASP A 10 -13.70 -13.21 -11.65
N GLU A 11 -13.02 -12.23 -12.25
CA GLU A 11 -11.56 -12.12 -12.27
C GLU A 11 -10.95 -11.93 -10.85
N ILE A 12 -11.74 -11.39 -9.92
CA ILE A 12 -11.34 -11.28 -8.51
C ILE A 12 -11.46 -12.64 -7.81
N LEU A 13 -12.57 -13.34 -8.07
CA LEU A 13 -12.84 -14.63 -7.43
C LEU A 13 -11.86 -15.73 -7.86
N ILE A 14 -11.45 -15.74 -9.14
CA ILE A 14 -10.44 -16.68 -9.64
C ILE A 14 -9.00 -16.25 -9.32
N GLY A 15 -8.80 -15.10 -8.66
CA GLY A 15 -7.48 -14.60 -8.27
C GLY A 15 -6.64 -14.06 -9.42
N GLN A 16 -7.24 -13.70 -10.55
CA GLN A 16 -6.55 -13.13 -11.71
C GLN A 16 -6.07 -11.71 -11.43
N ILE A 17 -6.84 -10.94 -10.65
CA ILE A 17 -6.48 -9.60 -10.19
C ILE A 17 -6.64 -9.47 -8.67
N VAL A 18 -5.88 -8.56 -8.09
CA VAL A 18 -6.02 -8.18 -6.68
C VAL A 18 -7.09 -7.10 -6.55
N ASP A 19 -8.01 -7.26 -5.59
CA ASP A 19 -9.03 -6.25 -5.28
C ASP A 19 -8.43 -5.01 -4.60
N THR A 20 -7.91 -4.09 -5.42
CA THR A 20 -7.43 -2.78 -4.96
C THR A 20 -8.56 -1.79 -4.75
N LYS A 21 -9.71 -2.00 -5.41
CA LYS A 21 -10.90 -1.13 -5.36
C LYS A 21 -11.49 -1.07 -3.96
N SER A 22 -11.73 -2.23 -3.35
CA SER A 22 -12.25 -2.26 -1.96
C SER A 22 -11.31 -1.64 -0.95
N VAL A 23 -10.00 -1.67 -1.20
CA VAL A 23 -8.99 -1.02 -0.34
C VAL A 23 -9.11 0.50 -0.45
N SER A 24 -9.23 1.04 -1.67
CA SER A 24 -9.39 2.48 -1.90
C SER A 24 -10.70 3.01 -1.29
N ILE A 25 -11.84 2.34 -1.56
CA ILE A 25 -13.14 2.69 -0.98
C ILE A 25 -13.08 2.69 0.56
N ALA A 26 -12.45 1.65 1.15
CA ALA A 26 -12.32 1.57 2.60
C ALA A 26 -11.51 2.73 3.20
N LYS A 27 -10.46 3.20 2.52
CA LYS A 27 -9.69 4.37 2.94
C LYS A 27 -10.55 5.63 2.97
N HIS A 28 -11.32 5.90 1.91
CA HIS A 28 -12.22 7.05 1.84
C HIS A 28 -13.29 7.01 2.93
N LEU A 29 -13.94 5.87 3.14
CA LEU A 29 -14.96 5.70 4.18
C LEU A 29 -14.38 5.89 5.58
N ASN A 30 -13.24 5.27 5.89
CA ASN A 30 -12.57 5.43 7.18
C ASN A 30 -12.13 6.88 7.44
N ALA A 31 -11.58 7.56 6.45
CA ALA A 31 -11.18 8.97 6.56
C ALA A 31 -12.37 9.89 6.90
N ALA A 32 -13.59 9.50 6.50
CA ALA A 32 -14.82 10.21 6.83
C ALA A 32 -15.49 9.74 8.13
N GLY A 33 -14.93 8.78 8.85
CA GLY A 33 -15.51 8.29 10.09
C GLY A 33 -16.54 7.16 9.91
N ILE A 34 -16.56 6.51 8.75
CA ILE A 34 -17.45 5.38 8.46
C ILE A 34 -16.68 4.07 8.65
N VAL A 35 -17.14 3.23 9.56
CA VAL A 35 -16.52 1.94 9.85
C VAL A 35 -16.89 0.92 8.78
N VAL A 36 -15.91 0.40 8.05
CA VAL A 36 -16.16 -0.74 7.14
C VAL A 36 -16.35 -1.99 7.98
N ARG A 37 -17.57 -2.53 7.95
CA ARG A 37 -17.97 -3.75 8.66
C ARG A 37 -17.44 -4.99 7.97
N GLU A 38 -17.63 -5.07 6.66
CA GLU A 38 -17.20 -6.20 5.85
C GLU A 38 -16.90 -5.80 4.40
N LYS A 39 -16.08 -6.60 3.75
CA LYS A 39 -15.80 -6.56 2.32
C LYS A 39 -16.17 -7.92 1.75
N ILE A 40 -16.91 -7.92 0.65
CA ILE A 40 -17.42 -9.14 0.03
C ILE A 40 -17.09 -9.06 -1.46
N SER A 41 -16.46 -10.12 -2.00
CA SER A 41 -16.29 -10.28 -3.45
C SER A 41 -17.26 -11.34 -3.94
N ILE A 42 -17.96 -11.03 -5.03
CA ILE A 42 -18.94 -11.91 -5.68
C ILE A 42 -18.71 -11.94 -7.18
N GLY A 43 -19.25 -12.97 -7.84
CA GLY A 43 -19.26 -13.06 -9.29
C GLY A 43 -20.34 -12.18 -9.95
N ASP A 44 -20.30 -12.14 -11.26
CA ASP A 44 -21.28 -11.47 -12.11
C ASP A 44 -22.56 -12.31 -12.22
N ASP A 45 -23.15 -12.64 -11.06
CA ASP A 45 -24.40 -13.42 -10.94
C ASP A 45 -25.51 -12.59 -10.30
N ARG A 46 -26.66 -12.55 -10.99
CA ARG A 46 -27.83 -11.76 -10.59
C ARG A 46 -28.33 -12.10 -9.18
N THR A 47 -28.40 -13.37 -8.86
CA THR A 47 -28.92 -13.84 -7.55
C THR A 47 -27.96 -13.45 -6.44
N GLN A 48 -26.66 -13.68 -6.63
CA GLN A 48 -25.64 -13.29 -5.68
C GLN A 48 -25.62 -11.78 -5.44
N ILE A 49 -25.77 -10.97 -6.47
CA ILE A 49 -25.82 -9.50 -6.34
C ILE A 49 -26.99 -9.09 -5.46
N ILE A 50 -28.22 -9.59 -5.74
CA ILE A 50 -29.41 -9.23 -4.97
C ILE A 50 -29.30 -9.69 -3.52
N GLU A 51 -28.98 -10.96 -3.26
CA GLU A 51 -28.90 -11.51 -1.92
C GLU A 51 -27.83 -10.83 -1.08
N THR A 52 -26.65 -10.54 -1.68
CA THR A 52 -25.57 -9.89 -0.98
C THR A 52 -25.88 -8.43 -0.68
N ALA A 53 -26.49 -7.70 -1.61
CA ALA A 53 -26.89 -6.31 -1.40
C ALA A 53 -28.02 -6.18 -0.37
N GLU A 54 -29.01 -7.08 -0.37
CA GLU A 54 -30.06 -7.11 0.66
C GLU A 54 -29.51 -7.41 2.06
N ARG A 55 -28.59 -8.38 2.17
CA ARG A 55 -27.90 -8.68 3.41
C ARG A 55 -27.07 -7.48 3.89
N ALA A 56 -26.38 -6.78 2.98
CA ALA A 56 -25.60 -5.59 3.29
C ALA A 56 -26.50 -4.46 3.82
N LEU A 57 -27.63 -4.22 3.19
CA LEU A 57 -28.65 -3.24 3.64
C LEU A 57 -29.17 -3.53 5.05
N ALA A 58 -29.38 -4.81 5.38
CA ALA A 58 -29.83 -5.20 6.73
C ALA A 58 -28.78 -4.98 7.82
N GLY A 59 -27.51 -4.88 7.46
CA GLY A 59 -26.38 -4.84 8.40
C GLY A 59 -25.57 -3.56 8.43
N SER A 60 -25.78 -2.63 7.49
CA SER A 60 -24.99 -1.42 7.33
C SER A 60 -25.83 -0.27 6.81
N GLU A 61 -25.55 0.94 7.25
CA GLU A 61 -26.25 2.15 6.78
C GLU A 61 -25.82 2.55 5.36
N VAL A 62 -24.61 2.12 4.95
CA VAL A 62 -24.06 2.41 3.62
C VAL A 62 -23.57 1.10 2.99
N THR A 63 -23.94 0.87 1.74
CA THR A 63 -23.40 -0.21 0.92
C THR A 63 -22.76 0.39 -0.33
N VAL A 64 -21.48 0.09 -0.57
CA VAL A 64 -20.79 0.52 -1.79
C VAL A 64 -20.50 -0.70 -2.64
N ILE A 65 -21.05 -0.71 -3.84
CA ILE A 65 -20.90 -1.77 -4.84
C ILE A 65 -19.98 -1.24 -5.95
N THR A 66 -19.00 -2.01 -6.40
CA THR A 66 -18.14 -1.63 -7.53
C THR A 66 -17.96 -2.81 -8.49
N GLY A 67 -18.15 -2.57 -9.79
CA GLY A 67 -18.04 -3.53 -10.88
C GLY A 67 -19.36 -3.75 -11.61
N GLY A 68 -19.28 -4.34 -12.81
CA GLY A 68 -20.44 -4.74 -13.64
C GLY A 68 -21.30 -3.59 -14.18
N LEU A 69 -20.72 -2.38 -14.41
CA LEU A 69 -21.41 -1.20 -14.98
C LEU A 69 -21.00 -0.88 -16.41
N GLY A 70 -20.15 -1.68 -17.04
CA GLY A 70 -19.73 -1.49 -18.43
C GLY A 70 -20.84 -1.75 -19.44
N PRO A 71 -20.52 -1.67 -20.75
CA PRO A 71 -21.49 -1.86 -21.83
C PRO A 71 -21.63 -3.33 -22.28
N THR A 72 -20.87 -4.25 -21.70
CA THR A 72 -20.82 -5.64 -22.16
C THR A 72 -21.93 -6.48 -21.55
N LYS A 73 -22.13 -7.71 -22.06
CA LYS A 73 -23.27 -8.55 -21.65
C LYS A 73 -23.16 -9.12 -20.25
N ASP A 74 -21.93 -9.22 -19.75
CA ASP A 74 -21.55 -9.61 -18.39
C ASP A 74 -21.75 -8.47 -17.37
N ASP A 75 -21.85 -7.22 -17.83
CA ASP A 75 -22.16 -6.06 -16.99
C ASP A 75 -23.64 -6.02 -16.58
N ILE A 76 -24.02 -6.82 -15.63
CA ILE A 76 -25.42 -7.00 -15.20
C ILE A 76 -25.84 -6.18 -13.99
N THR A 77 -24.87 -5.59 -13.27
CA THR A 77 -25.09 -4.91 -11.96
C THR A 77 -26.17 -3.84 -12.05
N LYS A 78 -26.14 -2.99 -13.06
CA LYS A 78 -27.12 -1.91 -13.25
C LYS A 78 -28.56 -2.40 -13.37
N LYS A 79 -28.78 -3.40 -14.20
CA LYS A 79 -30.13 -4.01 -14.41
C LYS A 79 -30.60 -4.74 -13.16
N THR A 80 -29.69 -5.44 -12.50
CA THR A 80 -29.98 -6.18 -11.27
C THR A 80 -30.38 -5.25 -10.12
N LEU A 81 -29.69 -4.11 -9.98
CA LEU A 81 -30.06 -3.09 -9.01
C LEU A 81 -31.40 -2.42 -9.35
N ALA A 82 -31.69 -2.14 -10.63
CA ALA A 82 -33.01 -1.65 -11.03
C ALA A 82 -34.11 -2.60 -10.58
N GLU A 83 -33.93 -3.88 -10.78
CA GLU A 83 -34.89 -4.91 -10.35
C GLU A 83 -35.03 -4.95 -8.81
N MET A 84 -33.92 -5.00 -8.07
CA MET A 84 -33.89 -5.00 -6.62
C MET A 84 -34.64 -3.80 -6.02
N PHE A 85 -34.51 -2.64 -6.65
CA PHE A 85 -35.21 -1.41 -6.26
C PHE A 85 -36.59 -1.25 -6.91
N ARG A 86 -37.06 -2.24 -7.73
CA ARG A 86 -38.34 -2.22 -8.44
C ARG A 86 -38.51 -0.96 -9.28
N SER A 87 -37.49 -0.61 -10.05
CA SER A 87 -37.39 0.63 -10.82
C SER A 87 -37.34 0.32 -12.31
N ASP A 88 -38.06 1.11 -13.09
CA ASP A 88 -37.89 1.15 -14.53
C ASP A 88 -36.53 1.83 -14.86
N MET A 89 -36.08 1.61 -16.10
CA MET A 89 -34.90 2.27 -16.65
C MET A 89 -35.30 3.55 -17.36
N ARG A 90 -34.53 4.64 -17.16
CA ARG A 90 -34.67 5.91 -17.88
C ARG A 90 -33.39 6.24 -18.64
N TYR A 91 -33.54 6.96 -19.73
CA TYR A 91 -32.42 7.53 -20.46
C TYR A 91 -32.00 8.85 -19.82
N ASP A 92 -30.71 9.02 -19.57
CA ASP A 92 -30.14 10.25 -18.99
C ASP A 92 -29.37 11.01 -20.07
N GLU A 93 -29.96 12.11 -20.56
CA GLU A 93 -29.41 12.93 -21.64
C GLU A 93 -28.04 13.54 -21.29
N ARG A 94 -27.81 13.90 -20.03
CA ARG A 94 -26.53 14.46 -19.58
C ARG A 94 -25.42 13.41 -19.67
N VAL A 95 -25.69 12.17 -19.25
CA VAL A 95 -24.74 11.05 -19.39
C VAL A 95 -24.50 10.75 -20.87
N ALA A 96 -25.56 10.69 -21.69
CA ALA A 96 -25.45 10.42 -23.11
C ALA A 96 -24.56 11.44 -23.82
N GLY A 97 -24.83 12.74 -23.63
CA GLY A 97 -24.05 13.80 -24.26
C GLY A 97 -22.58 13.80 -23.82
N HIS A 98 -22.30 13.45 -22.54
CA HIS A 98 -20.91 13.29 -22.06
C HIS A 98 -20.21 12.12 -22.74
N VAL A 99 -20.85 10.94 -22.80
CA VAL A 99 -20.27 9.75 -23.42
C VAL A 99 -20.05 9.99 -24.91
N GLU A 100 -20.99 10.58 -25.62
CA GLU A 100 -20.88 10.93 -27.03
C GLU A 100 -19.69 11.83 -27.29
N LYS A 101 -19.55 12.90 -26.50
CA LYS A 101 -18.42 13.84 -26.60
C LYS A 101 -17.08 13.15 -26.35
N MET A 102 -16.99 12.36 -25.29
CA MET A 102 -15.75 11.64 -24.92
C MET A 102 -15.33 10.63 -26.02
N LEU A 103 -16.27 9.94 -26.64
CA LEU A 103 -16.00 9.01 -27.71
C LEU A 103 -15.61 9.75 -29.01
N ALA A 104 -16.28 10.85 -29.33
CA ALA A 104 -15.95 11.69 -30.47
C ALA A 104 -14.52 12.23 -30.41
N GLU A 105 -14.05 12.68 -29.22
CA GLU A 105 -12.66 13.11 -29.01
C GLU A 105 -11.63 12.00 -29.26
N ARG A 106 -12.04 10.74 -29.17
CA ARG A 106 -11.22 9.55 -29.43
C ARG A 106 -11.43 8.96 -30.85
N GLY A 107 -12.27 9.59 -31.68
CA GLY A 107 -12.64 9.09 -33.01
C GLY A 107 -13.45 7.79 -32.99
N ILE A 108 -14.19 7.52 -31.89
CA ILE A 108 -15.03 6.32 -31.70
C ILE A 108 -16.47 6.70 -31.94
N GLU A 109 -17.19 5.88 -32.70
CA GLU A 109 -18.61 6.09 -32.97
C GLU A 109 -19.48 5.83 -31.73
N PHE A 110 -20.47 6.70 -31.51
CA PHE A 110 -21.48 6.54 -30.45
C PHE A 110 -22.56 5.55 -30.89
N ASN A 111 -22.27 4.27 -30.72
CA ASN A 111 -23.15 3.15 -31.10
C ASN A 111 -24.18 2.80 -30.02
N GLU A 112 -25.00 1.81 -30.26
CA GLU A 112 -26.11 1.41 -29.37
C GLU A 112 -25.61 0.86 -28.01
N LEU A 113 -24.45 0.18 -27.97
CA LEU A 113 -23.81 -0.25 -26.72
C LEU A 113 -23.40 0.95 -25.87
N ASN A 114 -22.83 1.96 -26.49
CA ASN A 114 -22.46 3.20 -25.80
C ASN A 114 -23.69 3.97 -25.31
N ARG A 115 -24.77 4.01 -26.08
CA ARG A 115 -26.06 4.59 -25.68
C ARG A 115 -26.64 3.89 -24.45
N SER A 116 -26.45 2.58 -24.32
CA SER A 116 -26.88 1.82 -23.14
C SER A 116 -26.24 2.25 -21.84
N GLN A 117 -25.09 2.91 -21.89
CA GLN A 117 -24.44 3.50 -20.71
C GLN A 117 -25.29 4.59 -20.05
N ALA A 118 -26.03 5.35 -20.87
CA ALA A 118 -26.94 6.40 -20.40
C ALA A 118 -28.28 5.88 -19.86
N MET A 119 -28.57 4.58 -20.00
CA MET A 119 -29.74 3.96 -19.38
C MET A 119 -29.45 3.72 -17.89
N VAL A 120 -30.20 4.37 -16.99
CA VAL A 120 -30.04 4.29 -15.53
C VAL A 120 -31.37 3.98 -14.85
N PRO A 121 -31.41 3.34 -13.67
CA PRO A 121 -32.63 3.15 -12.91
C PRO A 121 -33.33 4.50 -12.61
N ALA A 122 -34.61 4.61 -12.84
CA ALA A 122 -35.34 5.86 -12.63
C ALA A 122 -35.34 6.35 -11.19
N CYS A 123 -35.25 5.41 -10.23
CA CYS A 123 -35.20 5.71 -8.79
C CYS A 123 -33.83 6.18 -8.28
N CYS A 124 -32.76 6.05 -9.08
CA CYS A 124 -31.44 6.47 -8.62
C CYS A 124 -31.15 7.95 -8.88
N THR A 125 -30.32 8.52 -8.02
CA THR A 125 -29.60 9.76 -8.34
C THR A 125 -28.32 9.38 -9.09
N VAL A 126 -28.14 9.91 -10.29
CA VAL A 126 -26.94 9.69 -11.10
C VAL A 126 -25.76 10.42 -10.48
N LEU A 127 -24.69 9.70 -10.25
CA LEU A 127 -23.39 10.25 -9.90
C LEU A 127 -22.60 10.44 -11.19
N PHE A 128 -22.31 11.68 -11.52
CA PHE A 128 -21.74 12.00 -12.82
C PHE A 128 -20.26 11.64 -12.90
N ASN A 129 -19.93 10.73 -13.81
CA ASN A 129 -18.55 10.31 -14.06
C ASN A 129 -17.90 11.22 -15.11
N ALA A 130 -17.11 12.18 -14.67
CA ALA A 130 -16.40 13.07 -15.58
C ALA A 130 -15.20 12.39 -16.30
N HIS A 131 -14.77 11.23 -15.82
CA HIS A 131 -13.54 10.56 -16.24
C HIS A 131 -13.77 9.28 -17.05
N GLY A 132 -15.03 8.85 -17.20
CA GLY A 132 -15.37 7.61 -17.90
C GLY A 132 -16.78 7.59 -18.44
N THR A 133 -17.16 6.46 -19.04
CA THR A 133 -18.45 6.30 -19.73
C THR A 133 -19.56 5.75 -18.84
N ALA A 134 -19.22 5.04 -17.77
CA ALA A 134 -20.19 4.44 -16.87
C ALA A 134 -20.50 5.39 -15.70
N PRO A 135 -21.74 5.89 -15.57
CA PRO A 135 -22.11 6.72 -14.44
C PRO A 135 -22.15 5.90 -13.15
N GLY A 136 -21.85 6.54 -12.01
CA GLY A 136 -22.20 5.98 -10.72
C GLY A 136 -23.69 6.18 -10.42
N MET A 137 -24.20 5.43 -9.45
CA MET A 137 -25.61 5.47 -9.08
C MET A 137 -25.75 5.48 -7.56
N TRP A 138 -26.65 6.33 -7.06
CA TRP A 138 -26.97 6.47 -5.65
C TRP A 138 -28.43 6.12 -5.42
N PHE A 139 -28.69 5.14 -4.57
CA PHE A 139 -30.03 4.70 -4.18
C PHE A 139 -30.26 4.90 -2.70
N GLU A 140 -31.48 5.19 -2.31
CA GLU A 140 -31.90 5.27 -0.91
C GLU A 140 -33.10 4.36 -0.65
N ARG A 141 -33.06 3.60 0.44
CA ARG A 141 -34.16 2.74 0.89
C ARG A 141 -34.16 2.61 2.42
N GLY A 142 -35.24 3.06 3.07
CA GLY A 142 -35.40 2.90 4.52
C GLY A 142 -34.30 3.56 5.38
N GLY A 143 -33.75 4.67 4.91
CA GLY A 143 -32.66 5.37 5.59
C GLY A 143 -31.25 4.86 5.25
N HIS A 144 -31.15 3.74 4.52
CA HIS A 144 -29.91 3.17 4.03
C HIS A 144 -29.55 3.73 2.63
N VAL A 145 -28.26 3.78 2.34
CA VAL A 145 -27.71 4.23 1.07
C VAL A 145 -27.03 3.05 0.37
N VAL A 146 -27.33 2.87 -0.93
CA VAL A 146 -26.56 1.99 -1.81
C VAL A 146 -25.93 2.83 -2.91
N VAL A 147 -24.61 2.74 -3.03
CA VAL A 147 -23.84 3.39 -4.08
C VAL A 147 -23.30 2.32 -5.01
N SER A 148 -23.49 2.48 -6.32
CA SER A 148 -22.89 1.59 -7.33
C SER A 148 -21.91 2.38 -8.19
N LEU A 149 -20.70 1.87 -8.34
CA LEU A 149 -19.56 2.52 -8.98
C LEU A 149 -18.95 1.66 -10.09
N PRO A 150 -18.32 2.27 -11.10
CA PRO A 150 -17.59 1.54 -12.14
C PRO A 150 -16.50 0.63 -11.58
N GLY A 151 -16.17 -0.42 -12.36
CA GLY A 151 -15.06 -1.34 -12.05
C GLY A 151 -13.67 -0.78 -12.33
N VAL A 152 -13.55 0.31 -13.10
CA VAL A 152 -12.27 0.94 -13.42
C VAL A 152 -11.77 1.75 -12.20
N PRO A 153 -10.59 1.43 -11.62
CA PRO A 153 -10.14 2.06 -10.38
C PRO A 153 -10.08 3.58 -10.43
N PHE A 154 -9.54 4.14 -11.50
CA PHE A 154 -9.42 5.59 -11.69
C PHE A 154 -10.79 6.30 -11.69
N GLU A 155 -11.77 5.76 -12.39
CA GLU A 155 -13.14 6.30 -12.42
C GLU A 155 -13.82 6.21 -11.05
N MET A 156 -13.66 5.07 -10.39
CA MET A 156 -14.21 4.79 -9.06
C MET A 156 -13.66 5.76 -8.00
N GLU A 157 -12.35 6.01 -8.02
CA GLU A 157 -11.71 6.92 -7.07
C GLU A 157 -12.23 8.34 -7.18
N HIS A 158 -12.31 8.89 -8.40
CA HIS A 158 -12.86 10.23 -8.63
C HIS A 158 -14.34 10.32 -8.25
N LEU A 159 -15.15 9.31 -8.58
CA LEU A 159 -16.55 9.29 -8.15
C LEU A 159 -16.68 9.22 -6.62
N MET A 160 -15.79 8.47 -5.94
CA MET A 160 -15.77 8.49 -4.46
C MET A 160 -15.47 9.90 -3.94
N GLU A 161 -14.45 10.57 -4.45
CA GLU A 161 -14.02 11.88 -3.98
C GLU A 161 -15.01 12.99 -4.29
N ASP A 162 -15.46 13.06 -5.54
CA ASP A 162 -16.23 14.21 -6.05
C ASP A 162 -17.74 14.09 -5.78
N GLU A 163 -18.28 12.87 -5.77
CA GLU A 163 -19.73 12.66 -5.70
C GLU A 163 -20.17 11.94 -4.41
N VAL A 164 -19.52 10.82 -4.07
CA VAL A 164 -20.00 9.96 -2.96
C VAL A 164 -19.68 10.58 -1.60
N MET A 165 -18.43 10.94 -1.36
CA MET A 165 -18.02 11.43 -0.04
C MET A 165 -18.68 12.73 0.38
N PRO A 166 -18.86 13.74 -0.50
CA PRO A 166 -19.61 14.95 -0.16
C PRO A 166 -21.07 14.64 0.22
N ARG A 167 -21.74 13.75 -0.52
CA ARG A 167 -23.14 13.35 -0.25
C ARG A 167 -23.26 12.59 1.08
N LEU A 168 -22.35 11.66 1.37
CA LEU A 168 -22.34 10.95 2.65
C LEU A 168 -22.16 11.89 3.83
N LYS A 169 -21.24 12.86 3.73
CA LYS A 169 -21.01 13.89 4.76
C LYS A 169 -22.23 14.78 4.99
N THR A 170 -22.95 15.10 3.93
CA THR A 170 -24.18 15.91 4.02
C THR A 170 -25.34 15.11 4.58
N ARG A 171 -25.45 13.83 4.21
CA ARG A 171 -26.57 12.95 4.56
C ARG A 171 -26.52 12.44 5.98
N PHE A 172 -25.31 12.24 6.52
CA PHE A 172 -25.09 11.61 7.84
C PHE A 172 -24.25 12.50 8.75
N ALA A 173 -24.61 12.53 10.04
CA ALA A 173 -23.78 13.14 11.09
C ALA A 173 -22.63 12.17 11.42
N LEU A 174 -21.50 12.34 10.72
CA LEU A 174 -20.34 11.43 10.86
C LEU A 174 -19.52 11.82 12.08
N ARG A 175 -19.17 10.81 12.90
CA ARG A 175 -18.19 10.94 13.98
C ARG A 175 -16.82 10.54 13.46
N GLN A 176 -15.77 11.09 14.06
CA GLN A 176 -14.42 10.81 13.60
C GLN A 176 -13.93 9.42 14.00
N ILE A 177 -13.09 8.86 13.15
CA ILE A 177 -12.23 7.73 13.48
C ILE A 177 -10.81 8.28 13.54
N VAL A 178 -10.11 8.03 14.63
CA VAL A 178 -8.71 8.45 14.79
C VAL A 178 -7.83 7.21 14.75
N HIS A 179 -6.90 7.20 13.82
CA HIS A 179 -5.81 6.24 13.78
C HIS A 179 -4.49 6.99 13.92
N ARG A 180 -3.60 6.47 14.76
CA ARG A 180 -2.20 6.89 14.82
C ARG A 180 -1.32 5.66 14.84
N THR A 181 -0.24 5.69 14.11
CA THR A 181 0.65 4.56 13.94
C THR A 181 2.07 4.96 14.36
N MET A 182 2.66 4.17 15.25
CA MET A 182 4.08 4.24 15.57
C MET A 182 4.78 3.07 14.89
N ILE A 183 5.92 3.33 14.29
CA ILE A 183 6.71 2.32 13.59
C ILE A 183 7.90 1.96 14.46
N THR A 184 8.07 0.66 14.70
CA THR A 184 9.17 0.13 15.50
C THR A 184 10.03 -0.84 14.68
N ALA A 185 11.31 -0.94 15.02
CA ALA A 185 12.24 -1.91 14.42
C ALA A 185 13.20 -2.47 15.48
N GLY A 186 13.93 -3.51 15.09
CA GLY A 186 14.95 -4.15 15.94
C GLY A 186 14.42 -5.15 16.96
N LEU A 187 13.10 -5.30 17.10
CA LEU A 187 12.47 -6.32 17.94
C LEU A 187 11.46 -7.15 17.10
N PRO A 188 11.51 -8.48 17.19
CA PRO A 188 10.42 -9.34 16.73
C PRO A 188 9.10 -9.00 17.43
N GLU A 189 7.96 -9.22 16.76
CA GLU A 189 6.63 -8.88 17.27
C GLU A 189 6.36 -9.45 18.68
N SER A 190 6.68 -10.72 18.91
CA SER A 190 6.47 -11.38 20.21
C SER A 190 7.32 -10.76 21.34
N MET A 191 8.54 -10.34 21.03
CA MET A 191 9.40 -9.66 22.00
C MET A 191 8.93 -8.24 22.28
N LEU A 192 8.47 -7.53 21.24
CA LEU A 192 7.88 -6.20 21.37
C LEU A 192 6.63 -6.26 22.23
N ALA A 193 5.69 -7.18 21.93
CA ALA A 193 4.46 -7.36 22.70
C ALA A 193 4.73 -7.61 24.18
N LYS A 194 5.65 -8.53 24.50
CA LYS A 194 6.07 -8.80 25.87
C LYS A 194 6.66 -7.56 26.56
N ARG A 195 7.44 -6.77 25.84
CA ARG A 195 8.11 -5.61 26.40
C ARG A 195 7.16 -4.44 26.71
N ILE A 196 6.07 -4.33 25.96
CA ILE A 196 5.08 -3.25 26.10
C ILE A 196 3.79 -3.70 26.80
N GLU A 197 3.69 -4.95 27.26
CA GLU A 197 2.49 -5.56 27.84
C GLU A 197 1.84 -4.71 28.94
N ALA A 198 2.64 -4.19 29.88
CA ALA A 198 2.11 -3.34 30.96
C ALA A 198 1.52 -2.01 30.42
N TRP A 199 2.13 -1.44 29.38
CA TRP A 199 1.64 -0.25 28.72
C TRP A 199 0.35 -0.54 27.94
N GLU A 200 0.30 -1.66 27.21
CA GLU A 200 -0.88 -2.09 26.47
C GLU A 200 -2.07 -2.32 27.40
N ASN A 201 -1.87 -3.03 28.53
CA ASN A 201 -2.90 -3.29 29.54
C ASN A 201 -3.41 -2.00 30.22
N ALA A 202 -2.64 -0.91 30.21
CA ALA A 202 -3.04 0.39 30.73
C ALA A 202 -3.78 1.28 29.72
N LEU A 203 -4.03 0.80 28.51
CA LEU A 203 -4.79 1.55 27.51
C LEU A 203 -6.29 1.59 27.89
N PRO A 204 -6.96 2.73 27.68
CA PRO A 204 -8.40 2.81 27.86
C PRO A 204 -9.13 1.84 26.91
N PRO A 205 -10.28 1.27 27.31
CA PRO A 205 -11.00 0.26 26.50
C PRO A 205 -11.44 0.72 25.11
N TYR A 206 -11.57 2.02 24.90
CA TYR A 206 -11.94 2.58 23.59
C TYR A 206 -10.74 2.76 22.65
N LEU A 207 -9.49 2.70 23.14
CA LEU A 207 -8.30 2.67 22.33
C LEU A 207 -7.91 1.21 22.01
N LYS A 208 -7.89 0.88 20.74
CA LYS A 208 -7.53 -0.47 20.29
C LYS A 208 -6.13 -0.45 19.67
N LEU A 209 -5.24 -1.28 20.23
CA LEU A 209 -3.92 -1.53 19.68
C LEU A 209 -3.98 -2.63 18.63
N ALA A 210 -3.28 -2.43 17.52
CA ALA A 210 -3.02 -3.46 16.52
C ALA A 210 -1.52 -3.54 16.23
N TYR A 211 -1.00 -4.76 16.20
CA TYR A 211 0.35 -5.07 15.70
C TYR A 211 0.26 -5.38 14.22
N LEU A 212 1.03 -4.68 13.41
CA LEU A 212 1.06 -4.81 11.94
C LEU A 212 2.50 -5.10 11.50
N PRO A 213 2.90 -6.39 11.48
CA PRO A 213 4.26 -6.78 11.14
C PRO A 213 4.56 -6.53 9.65
N ASN A 214 5.76 -6.03 9.40
CA ASN A 214 6.36 -5.89 8.08
C ASN A 214 7.81 -6.41 8.12
N PRO A 215 8.43 -6.75 6.99
CA PRO A 215 9.83 -7.11 6.96
C PRO A 215 10.70 -6.03 7.62
N GLY A 216 11.38 -6.38 8.74
CA GLY A 216 12.27 -5.49 9.48
C GLY A 216 11.61 -4.48 10.42
N ALA A 217 10.29 -4.41 10.48
CA ALA A 217 9.56 -3.44 11.31
C ALA A 217 8.23 -4.01 11.84
N VAL A 218 7.76 -3.48 12.98
CA VAL A 218 6.40 -3.70 13.47
C VAL A 218 5.72 -2.34 13.64
N ARG A 219 4.56 -2.17 13.02
CA ARG A 219 3.75 -0.96 13.22
C ARG A 219 2.77 -1.20 14.36
N LEU A 220 2.78 -0.32 15.33
CA LEU A 220 1.82 -0.27 16.43
C LEU A 220 0.76 0.79 16.11
N ARG A 221 -0.47 0.36 15.79
CA ARG A 221 -1.55 1.29 15.46
C ARG A 221 -2.53 1.37 16.62
N LEU A 222 -2.69 2.57 17.21
CA LEU A 222 -3.80 2.90 18.08
C LEU A 222 -4.97 3.45 17.27
N SER A 223 -6.15 2.92 17.55
CA SER A 223 -7.39 3.29 16.86
C SER A 223 -8.48 3.60 17.86
N ALA A 224 -9.23 4.70 17.62
CA ALA A 224 -10.45 5.04 18.34
C ALA A 224 -11.57 5.34 17.33
N TYR A 225 -12.76 4.88 17.64
CA TYR A 225 -13.92 4.97 16.77
C TYR A 225 -15.01 5.80 17.42
N GLU A 226 -15.75 6.59 16.61
CA GLU A 226 -16.90 7.39 17.04
C GLU A 226 -16.57 8.40 18.16
N VAL A 227 -15.46 9.12 17.99
CA VAL A 227 -14.89 9.99 19.01
C VAL A 227 -14.88 11.47 18.59
N GLU A 228 -14.60 12.36 19.53
CA GLU A 228 -14.22 13.75 19.28
C GLU A 228 -12.73 13.80 18.97
N GLY A 229 -12.39 13.97 17.68
CA GLY A 229 -11.08 13.66 17.11
C GLY A 229 -9.88 14.34 17.75
N GLU A 230 -9.95 15.64 18.06
CA GLU A 230 -8.79 16.38 18.58
C GLU A 230 -8.36 15.95 19.98
N SER A 231 -9.30 15.67 20.88
CA SER A 231 -8.97 15.27 22.24
C SER A 231 -8.34 13.88 22.27
N VAL A 232 -8.88 12.96 21.45
CA VAL A 232 -8.39 11.59 21.34
C VAL A 232 -7.06 11.51 20.60
N ALA A 233 -6.85 12.34 19.57
CA ALA A 233 -5.55 12.41 18.89
C ALA A 233 -4.44 12.80 19.88
N ARG A 234 -4.65 13.81 20.71
CA ARG A 234 -3.71 14.23 21.76
C ARG A 234 -3.48 13.15 22.81
N GLU A 235 -4.53 12.42 23.18
CA GLU A 235 -4.34 11.30 24.11
C GLU A 235 -3.49 10.19 23.50
N ILE A 236 -3.72 9.80 22.24
CA ILE A 236 -2.90 8.79 21.57
C ILE A 236 -1.43 9.25 21.49
N GLU A 237 -1.18 10.52 21.18
CA GLU A 237 0.17 11.08 21.17
C GLU A 237 0.84 10.98 22.55
N SER A 238 0.11 11.28 23.62
CA SER A 238 0.61 11.13 25.01
C SER A 238 0.92 9.66 25.34
N ARG A 239 0.07 8.72 24.89
CA ARG A 239 0.33 7.27 25.05
C ARG A 239 1.57 6.82 24.30
N PHE A 240 1.75 7.28 23.08
CA PHE A 240 2.95 6.99 22.32
C PHE A 240 4.22 7.63 22.90
N GLU A 241 4.11 8.81 23.51
CA GLU A 241 5.24 9.42 24.21
C GLU A 241 5.64 8.62 25.47
N ALA A 242 4.67 8.07 26.19
CA ALA A 242 4.94 7.13 27.27
C ALA A 242 5.63 5.84 26.76
N LEU A 243 5.17 5.32 25.61
CA LEU A 243 5.78 4.16 24.97
C LEU A 243 7.23 4.43 24.52
N ARG A 244 7.54 5.63 24.06
CA ARG A 244 8.89 6.06 23.67
C ARG A 244 9.89 5.87 24.82
N ARG A 245 9.47 6.06 26.07
CA ARG A 245 10.33 5.86 27.25
C ARG A 245 10.64 4.38 27.52
N ILE A 246 9.75 3.48 27.08
CA ILE A 246 9.91 2.03 27.28
C ILE A 246 10.79 1.40 26.20
N ILE A 247 10.68 1.88 24.96
CA ILE A 247 11.39 1.36 23.78
C ILE A 247 12.11 2.46 22.97
N PRO A 248 12.98 3.30 23.61
CA PRO A 248 13.53 4.50 22.98
C PRO A 248 14.34 4.24 21.72
N HIS A 249 15.06 3.12 21.66
CA HIS A 249 15.91 2.76 20.52
C HIS A 249 15.18 2.01 19.40
N ASN A 250 13.93 1.63 19.63
CA ASN A 250 13.17 0.82 18.67
C ASN A 250 12.20 1.64 17.80
N ILE A 251 11.93 2.89 18.17
CA ILE A 251 11.00 3.74 17.42
C ILE A 251 11.73 4.37 16.24
N ILE A 252 11.17 4.22 15.05
CA ILE A 252 11.76 4.70 13.80
C ILE A 252 10.92 5.75 13.09
N GLY A 253 9.64 5.87 13.41
CA GLY A 253 8.76 6.85 12.77
C GLY A 253 7.33 6.75 13.25
N PHE A 254 6.49 7.59 12.65
CA PHE A 254 5.06 7.68 12.90
C PHE A 254 4.26 7.67 11.61
N GLU A 255 2.99 7.37 11.71
CA GLU A 255 1.97 7.35 10.66
C GLU A 255 2.23 6.29 9.58
N THR A 256 2.14 6.66 8.33
CA THR A 256 2.31 5.75 7.19
C THR A 256 3.75 5.63 6.73
N ALA A 257 4.67 6.34 7.37
CA ALA A 257 6.06 6.35 6.93
C ALA A 257 6.61 4.91 6.83
N THR A 258 7.10 4.58 5.67
CA THR A 258 7.89 3.38 5.45
C THR A 258 9.33 3.62 5.91
N MET A 259 10.12 2.57 6.09
CA MET A 259 11.54 2.73 6.43
C MET A 259 12.28 3.59 5.40
N GLN A 260 11.96 3.43 4.11
CA GLN A 260 12.54 4.24 3.05
C GLN A 260 12.15 5.71 3.13
N GLU A 261 10.90 6.03 3.52
CA GLU A 261 10.47 7.43 3.74
C GLU A 261 11.18 8.08 4.92
N VAL A 262 11.44 7.33 5.98
CA VAL A 262 12.25 7.80 7.12
C VAL A 262 13.68 8.12 6.66
N VAL A 263 14.30 7.22 5.90
CA VAL A 263 15.65 7.43 5.34
C VAL A 263 15.67 8.59 4.34
N HIS A 264 14.67 8.66 3.44
CA HIS A 264 14.49 9.78 2.50
C HIS A 264 14.49 11.13 3.23
N LYS A 265 13.68 11.24 4.29
CA LYS A 265 13.61 12.47 5.09
C LYS A 265 14.97 12.83 5.70
N ILE A 266 15.66 11.86 6.30
CA ILE A 266 16.98 12.09 6.91
C ILE A 266 18.00 12.55 5.86
N LEU A 267 18.06 11.87 4.70
CA LEU A 267 19.00 12.22 3.62
C LEU A 267 18.72 13.63 3.07
N THR A 268 17.44 13.96 2.83
CA THR A 268 17.03 15.27 2.34
C THR A 268 17.32 16.40 3.33
N GLU A 269 16.92 16.23 4.60
CA GLU A 269 17.10 17.26 5.63
C GLU A 269 18.59 17.53 5.96
N ARG A 270 19.43 16.50 5.85
CA ARG A 270 20.88 16.62 6.11
C ARG A 270 21.70 16.87 4.85
N SER A 271 21.05 16.97 3.67
CA SER A 271 21.71 17.11 2.37
C SER A 271 22.78 16.05 2.12
N LEU A 272 22.51 14.79 2.51
CA LEU A 272 23.39 13.64 2.35
C LEU A 272 23.02 12.87 1.10
N THR A 273 24.01 12.26 0.45
CA THR A 273 23.84 11.55 -0.83
C THR A 273 24.02 10.04 -0.69
N LEU A 274 23.34 9.28 -1.55
CA LEU A 274 23.26 7.82 -1.50
C LEU A 274 23.53 7.20 -2.88
N ALA A 275 24.28 6.08 -2.87
CA ALA A 275 24.40 5.17 -4.00
C ALA A 275 24.17 3.73 -3.57
N THR A 276 23.71 2.86 -4.47
CA THR A 276 23.45 1.44 -4.19
C THR A 276 24.18 0.51 -5.14
N ALA A 277 24.70 -0.61 -4.59
CA ALA A 277 25.31 -1.71 -5.34
C ALA A 277 24.57 -3.01 -5.02
N GLU A 278 23.79 -3.50 -5.95
CA GLU A 278 22.89 -4.61 -5.73
C GLU A 278 23.27 -5.85 -6.54
N SER A 279 23.28 -7.01 -5.89
CA SER A 279 23.41 -8.29 -6.57
C SER A 279 22.10 -9.07 -6.44
N CYS A 280 21.89 -9.83 -5.35
CA CYS A 280 20.70 -10.65 -5.17
C CYS A 280 19.38 -9.88 -5.09
N THR A 281 19.39 -8.60 -4.74
CA THR A 281 18.20 -7.73 -4.67
C THR A 281 17.81 -7.12 -6.02
N GLY A 282 18.71 -7.16 -7.02
CA GLY A 282 18.39 -6.89 -8.41
C GLY A 282 17.87 -5.49 -8.73
N GLY A 283 18.20 -4.48 -7.94
CA GLY A 283 17.72 -3.09 -8.10
C GLY A 283 16.53 -2.74 -7.18
N SER A 284 16.09 -3.67 -6.33
CA SER A 284 14.93 -3.44 -5.44
C SER A 284 15.15 -2.30 -4.45
N ILE A 285 16.37 -2.09 -3.97
CA ILE A 285 16.69 -0.98 -3.05
C ILE A 285 16.62 0.35 -3.80
N ALA A 286 17.25 0.41 -4.96
CA ALA A 286 17.23 1.59 -5.85
C ALA A 286 15.78 1.95 -6.24
N ALA A 287 14.97 0.96 -6.65
CA ALA A 287 13.56 1.15 -7.00
C ALA A 287 12.74 1.74 -5.85
N ARG A 288 12.97 1.30 -4.61
CA ARG A 288 12.25 1.82 -3.43
C ARG A 288 12.57 3.29 -3.15
N PHE A 289 13.79 3.74 -3.39
CA PHE A 289 14.15 5.15 -3.24
C PHE A 289 13.67 6.00 -4.41
N THR A 290 13.85 5.52 -5.65
CA THR A 290 13.45 6.26 -6.85
C THR A 290 11.94 6.36 -7.05
N ALA A 291 11.15 5.50 -6.41
CA ALA A 291 9.70 5.63 -6.35
C ALA A 291 9.22 6.86 -5.56
N MET A 292 10.11 7.52 -4.82
CA MET A 292 9.76 8.66 -3.97
C MET A 292 9.98 9.98 -4.72
N PRO A 293 8.99 10.89 -4.74
CA PRO A 293 9.17 12.23 -5.29
C PRO A 293 10.35 12.94 -4.60
N GLY A 294 11.21 13.60 -5.39
CA GLY A 294 12.36 14.31 -4.87
C GLY A 294 13.60 13.44 -4.61
N ALA A 295 13.60 12.16 -4.97
CA ALA A 295 14.73 11.25 -4.79
C ALA A 295 16.02 11.74 -5.49
N SER A 296 15.91 12.49 -6.57
CA SER A 296 17.05 13.07 -7.30
C SER A 296 17.91 14.03 -6.46
N ALA A 297 17.40 14.53 -5.35
CA ALA A 297 18.15 15.39 -4.43
C ALA A 297 19.25 14.62 -3.67
N TYR A 298 19.11 13.30 -3.51
CA TYR A 298 20.04 12.50 -2.72
C TYR A 298 20.49 11.19 -3.37
N PHE A 299 19.70 10.60 -4.26
CA PHE A 299 20.02 9.31 -4.89
C PHE A 299 20.82 9.54 -6.18
N LEU A 300 22.11 9.25 -6.15
CA LEU A 300 23.02 9.56 -7.26
C LEU A 300 23.17 8.43 -8.25
N CYS A 301 23.24 7.17 -7.76
CA CYS A 301 23.55 6.02 -8.62
C CYS A 301 23.02 4.71 -8.01
N GLY A 302 22.55 3.81 -8.87
CA GLY A 302 22.26 2.42 -8.54
C GLY A 302 22.89 1.47 -9.53
N VAL A 303 23.77 0.59 -9.06
CA VAL A 303 24.47 -0.42 -9.87
C VAL A 303 23.94 -1.81 -9.54
N VAL A 304 23.44 -2.54 -10.54
CA VAL A 304 23.13 -3.96 -10.41
C VAL A 304 24.32 -4.77 -10.96
N SER A 305 25.24 -5.15 -10.04
CA SER A 305 26.42 -5.95 -10.34
C SER A 305 26.14 -7.44 -10.10
N TYR A 306 25.54 -8.10 -11.09
CA TYR A 306 25.02 -9.47 -10.89
C TYR A 306 26.10 -10.54 -11.08
N SER A 307 27.04 -10.35 -12.01
CA SER A 307 28.18 -11.25 -12.23
C SER A 307 29.39 -10.87 -11.35
N ASN A 308 30.37 -11.77 -11.24
CA ASN A 308 31.63 -11.50 -10.55
C ASN A 308 32.45 -10.44 -11.28
N GLU A 309 32.46 -10.50 -12.63
CA GLU A 309 33.15 -9.56 -13.49
C GLU A 309 32.61 -8.15 -13.29
N SER A 310 31.27 -7.98 -13.28
CA SER A 310 30.65 -6.68 -13.06
C SER A 310 30.93 -6.11 -11.65
N LYS A 311 31.12 -6.96 -10.64
CA LYS A 311 31.56 -6.51 -9.31
C LYS A 311 32.98 -5.94 -9.36
N ALA A 312 33.86 -6.59 -10.07
CA ALA A 312 35.25 -6.15 -10.22
C ALA A 312 35.34 -4.87 -11.08
N GLU A 313 34.74 -4.88 -12.28
CA GLU A 313 34.89 -3.81 -13.27
C GLU A 313 34.17 -2.51 -12.85
N LEU A 314 32.92 -2.61 -12.33
CA LEU A 314 32.10 -1.44 -12.02
C LEU A 314 32.33 -0.91 -10.59
N LEU A 315 32.64 -1.79 -9.66
CA LEU A 315 32.73 -1.44 -8.22
C LEU A 315 34.15 -1.55 -7.66
N GLY A 316 35.10 -2.10 -8.44
CA GLY A 316 36.48 -2.28 -8.02
C GLY A 316 36.64 -3.34 -6.92
N VAL A 317 35.78 -4.36 -6.91
CA VAL A 317 35.91 -5.51 -6.00
C VAL A 317 37.11 -6.33 -6.45
N ASP A 318 38.02 -6.70 -5.51
CA ASP A 318 39.20 -7.48 -5.83
C ASP A 318 38.81 -8.91 -6.30
N PRO A 319 39.15 -9.30 -7.54
CA PRO A 319 38.91 -10.66 -8.04
C PRO A 319 39.55 -11.76 -7.14
N ALA A 320 40.65 -11.47 -6.48
CA ALA A 320 41.29 -12.42 -5.55
C ALA A 320 40.41 -12.70 -4.31
N ASP A 321 39.74 -11.66 -3.81
CA ASP A 321 38.79 -11.83 -2.70
C ASP A 321 37.51 -12.57 -3.12
N ILE A 322 37.03 -12.33 -4.35
CA ILE A 322 35.91 -13.11 -4.91
C ILE A 322 36.30 -14.58 -5.02
N ALA A 323 37.50 -14.90 -5.52
CA ALA A 323 37.98 -16.26 -5.66
C ALA A 323 38.20 -16.95 -4.30
N ARG A 324 38.69 -16.21 -3.29
CA ARG A 324 39.03 -16.74 -1.96
C ARG A 324 37.80 -16.92 -1.04
N TYR A 325 36.92 -15.96 -1.01
CA TYR A 325 35.78 -15.91 -0.05
C TYR A 325 34.43 -16.19 -0.70
N GLY A 326 34.39 -16.18 -2.04
CA GLY A 326 33.16 -16.24 -2.82
C GLY A 326 32.45 -14.87 -2.92
N ALA A 327 31.62 -14.71 -3.94
CA ALA A 327 30.85 -13.48 -4.15
C ALA A 327 29.91 -13.13 -2.97
N VAL A 328 29.42 -14.15 -2.24
CA VAL A 328 28.58 -13.99 -1.07
C VAL A 328 29.48 -14.07 0.18
N SER A 329 30.07 -12.94 0.53
CA SER A 329 30.98 -12.81 1.67
C SER A 329 30.98 -11.38 2.23
N GLU A 330 31.43 -11.20 3.45
CA GLU A 330 31.57 -9.89 4.08
C GLU A 330 32.52 -8.98 3.30
N GLN A 331 33.67 -9.54 2.90
CA GLN A 331 34.71 -8.83 2.16
C GLN A 331 34.17 -8.21 0.86
N VAL A 332 33.45 -9.04 0.09
CA VAL A 332 32.84 -8.61 -1.17
C VAL A 332 31.74 -7.57 -0.92
N ALA A 333 30.87 -7.77 0.07
CA ALA A 333 29.83 -6.81 0.40
C ALA A 333 30.38 -5.42 0.80
N ARG A 334 31.43 -5.40 1.61
CA ARG A 334 32.12 -4.15 2.00
C ARG A 334 32.71 -3.45 0.80
N GLN A 335 33.45 -4.17 -0.04
CA GLN A 335 34.06 -3.60 -1.25
C GLN A 335 33.01 -3.09 -2.24
N MET A 336 31.89 -3.79 -2.39
CA MET A 336 30.77 -3.32 -3.22
C MET A 336 30.20 -2.00 -2.71
N ALA A 337 29.97 -1.86 -1.39
CA ALA A 337 29.45 -0.64 -0.79
C ALA A 337 30.44 0.54 -0.92
N GLU A 338 31.70 0.31 -0.65
CA GLU A 338 32.78 1.30 -0.83
C GLU A 338 32.97 1.69 -2.28
N GLY A 339 32.92 0.69 -3.17
CA GLY A 339 33.07 0.86 -4.62
C GLY A 339 31.99 1.77 -5.19
N VAL A 340 30.73 1.50 -4.91
CA VAL A 340 29.62 2.33 -5.42
C VAL A 340 29.62 3.73 -4.81
N ARG A 341 29.94 3.85 -3.50
CA ARG A 341 30.07 5.14 -2.84
C ARG A 341 31.12 6.00 -3.53
N ARG A 342 32.29 5.44 -3.80
CA ARG A 342 33.41 6.11 -4.46
C ARG A 342 33.08 6.45 -5.91
N ALA A 343 32.53 5.51 -6.68
CA ALA A 343 32.18 5.70 -8.07
C ALA A 343 31.15 6.80 -8.30
N ALA A 344 30.18 6.92 -7.40
CA ALA A 344 29.13 7.94 -7.47
C ALA A 344 29.51 9.26 -6.79
N GLY A 345 30.61 9.32 -6.01
CA GLY A 345 30.93 10.47 -5.15
C GLY A 345 29.89 10.70 -4.05
N ALA A 346 29.20 9.63 -3.60
CA ALA A 346 28.14 9.70 -2.62
C ALA A 346 28.70 9.71 -1.19
N ASP A 347 27.91 10.26 -0.23
CA ASP A 347 28.24 10.19 1.20
C ASP A 347 28.07 8.78 1.75
N TYR A 348 27.04 8.05 1.26
CA TYR A 348 26.73 6.69 1.68
C TYR A 348 26.65 5.75 0.48
N GLY A 349 27.20 4.54 0.67
CA GLY A 349 27.06 3.44 -0.29
C GLY A 349 26.42 2.23 0.37
N VAL A 350 25.35 1.68 -0.22
CA VAL A 350 24.68 0.47 0.30
C VAL A 350 24.90 -0.67 -0.65
N ALA A 351 25.27 -1.84 -0.14
CA ALA A 351 25.45 -3.03 -0.96
C ALA A 351 24.75 -4.26 -0.41
N THR A 352 24.34 -5.14 -1.33
CA THR A 352 23.80 -6.46 -1.03
C THR A 352 24.42 -7.52 -1.94
N THR A 353 24.89 -8.63 -1.34
CA THR A 353 25.28 -9.82 -2.07
C THR A 353 24.77 -11.07 -1.34
N GLY A 354 24.16 -12.03 -2.05
CA GLY A 354 23.49 -13.13 -1.40
C GLY A 354 22.97 -14.20 -2.35
N ILE A 355 22.40 -15.24 -1.77
CA ILE A 355 21.82 -16.40 -2.46
C ILE A 355 20.30 -16.31 -2.36
N ALA A 356 19.66 -15.81 -3.42
CA ALA A 356 18.21 -15.64 -3.45
C ALA A 356 17.44 -16.94 -3.81
N GLY A 357 18.14 -17.97 -4.26
CA GLY A 357 17.52 -19.25 -4.59
C GLY A 357 16.71 -19.24 -5.92
N PRO A 358 16.05 -20.37 -6.27
CA PRO A 358 15.96 -21.60 -5.48
C PRO A 358 17.25 -22.45 -5.46
N SER A 359 18.19 -22.22 -6.40
CA SER A 359 19.49 -22.90 -6.51
C SER A 359 20.66 -22.04 -5.97
N GLY A 360 21.86 -22.60 -5.91
CA GLY A 360 23.10 -21.88 -5.57
C GLY A 360 23.45 -21.88 -4.08
N GLY A 361 22.65 -22.51 -3.21
CA GLY A 361 22.97 -22.68 -1.81
C GLY A 361 23.92 -23.85 -1.55
N SER A 362 24.69 -23.78 -0.46
CA SER A 362 25.50 -24.84 0.11
C SER A 362 25.15 -25.05 1.58
N ALA A 363 25.72 -26.09 2.21
CA ALA A 363 25.54 -26.31 3.66
C ALA A 363 26.09 -25.13 4.49
N GLU A 364 27.16 -24.52 4.06
CA GLU A 364 27.78 -23.36 4.74
C GLU A 364 27.07 -22.03 4.43
N LYS A 365 26.55 -21.91 3.21
CA LYS A 365 25.83 -20.70 2.74
C LYS A 365 24.51 -21.12 2.11
N PRO A 366 23.50 -21.45 2.91
CA PRO A 366 22.20 -21.91 2.41
C PRO A 366 21.47 -20.77 1.65
N VAL A 367 20.44 -21.14 0.88
CA VAL A 367 19.52 -20.18 0.27
C VAL A 367 18.98 -19.22 1.35
N GLY A 368 18.94 -17.93 1.04
CA GLY A 368 18.56 -16.89 1.98
C GLY A 368 19.73 -16.22 2.70
N THR A 369 20.95 -16.73 2.56
CA THR A 369 22.17 -16.09 3.08
C THR A 369 22.44 -14.80 2.30
N VAL A 370 22.40 -13.66 2.99
CA VAL A 370 22.65 -12.33 2.39
C VAL A 370 23.60 -11.53 3.28
N TRP A 371 24.69 -11.06 2.70
CA TRP A 371 25.55 -10.02 3.26
C TRP A 371 25.04 -8.65 2.81
N ILE A 372 24.94 -7.76 3.75
CA ILE A 372 24.52 -6.36 3.57
C ILE A 372 25.60 -5.46 4.13
N ALA A 373 26.02 -4.47 3.38
CA ALA A 373 27.01 -3.50 3.83
C ALA A 373 26.57 -2.06 3.57
N VAL A 374 26.98 -1.16 4.46
CA VAL A 374 26.82 0.29 4.32
C VAL A 374 28.19 0.95 4.52
N ALA A 375 28.68 1.57 3.47
CA ALA A 375 29.85 2.43 3.54
C ALA A 375 29.44 3.85 3.92
N THR A 376 29.96 4.34 5.03
CA THR A 376 29.77 5.70 5.55
C THR A 376 31.01 6.56 5.24
N PRO A 377 31.01 7.86 5.52
CA PRO A 377 32.22 8.68 5.44
C PRO A 377 33.37 8.25 6.37
N ARG A 378 33.06 7.46 7.42
CA ARG A 378 34.02 7.07 8.47
C ARG A 378 34.44 5.61 8.37
N GLU A 379 33.48 4.72 8.14
CA GLU A 379 33.69 3.29 8.19
C GLU A 379 32.69 2.55 7.30
N THR A 380 32.91 1.27 7.07
CA THR A 380 31.96 0.38 6.41
C THR A 380 31.45 -0.64 7.41
N VAL A 381 30.13 -0.67 7.62
CA VAL A 381 29.46 -1.64 8.49
C VAL A 381 28.90 -2.76 7.61
N ALA A 382 29.05 -4.02 8.01
CA ALA A 382 28.48 -5.16 7.32
C ALA A 382 27.75 -6.11 8.27
N ILE A 383 26.63 -6.68 7.82
CA ILE A 383 25.84 -7.66 8.59
C ILE A 383 25.48 -8.85 7.70
N LEU A 384 25.44 -10.02 8.34
CA LEU A 384 24.91 -11.24 7.72
C LEU A 384 23.45 -11.42 8.15
N LYS A 385 22.57 -11.72 7.20
CA LYS A 385 21.17 -12.05 7.46
C LYS A 385 20.73 -13.31 6.75
N GLN A 386 19.89 -14.09 7.43
CA GLN A 386 19.13 -15.16 6.82
C GLN A 386 17.74 -14.65 6.47
N CYS A 387 17.47 -14.50 5.16
CA CYS A 387 16.29 -13.78 4.66
C CYS A 387 15.11 -14.70 4.29
N GLY A 388 15.19 -16.01 4.56
CA GLY A 388 14.15 -16.98 4.26
C GLY A 388 14.53 -17.95 3.15
N THR A 389 13.55 -18.58 2.54
CA THR A 389 13.75 -19.63 1.52
C THR A 389 13.09 -19.33 0.17
N ASP A 390 12.12 -18.44 0.15
CA ASP A 390 11.47 -17.99 -1.09
C ASP A 390 12.20 -16.78 -1.68
N ARG A 391 12.44 -16.82 -3.00
CA ARG A 391 13.22 -15.79 -3.71
C ARG A 391 12.63 -14.38 -3.55
N GLY A 392 11.32 -14.23 -3.69
CA GLY A 392 10.66 -12.91 -3.56
C GLY A 392 10.80 -12.37 -2.14
N GLN A 393 10.55 -13.22 -1.14
CA GLN A 393 10.73 -12.87 0.27
C GLN A 393 12.18 -12.53 0.63
N ILE A 394 13.15 -13.25 0.05
CA ILE A 394 14.57 -12.97 0.28
C ILE A 394 14.93 -11.59 -0.24
N ILE A 395 14.52 -11.26 -1.47
CA ILE A 395 14.73 -9.94 -2.08
C ILE A 395 14.11 -8.84 -1.22
N ASP A 396 12.86 -9.00 -0.83
CA ASP A 396 12.14 -8.00 -0.03
C ASP A 396 12.76 -7.78 1.35
N ARG A 397 13.09 -8.87 2.06
CA ARG A 397 13.70 -8.82 3.39
C ARG A 397 15.11 -8.25 3.36
N ALA A 398 15.93 -8.68 2.39
CA ALA A 398 17.29 -8.17 2.22
C ALA A 398 17.28 -6.65 1.94
N SER A 399 16.37 -6.20 1.06
CA SER A 399 16.20 -4.78 0.78
C SER A 399 15.75 -3.99 2.02
N ALA A 400 14.80 -4.54 2.80
CA ALA A 400 14.33 -3.90 4.03
C ALA A 400 15.45 -3.82 5.10
N PHE A 401 16.24 -4.89 5.28
CA PHE A 401 17.38 -4.90 6.20
C PHE A 401 18.49 -3.92 5.75
N ALA A 402 18.72 -3.78 4.44
CA ALA A 402 19.70 -2.84 3.91
C ALA A 402 19.31 -1.39 4.19
N ILE A 403 18.03 -1.04 3.98
CA ILE A 403 17.50 0.29 4.31
C ILE A 403 17.52 0.53 5.83
N GLY A 404 17.23 -0.52 6.63
CA GLY A 404 17.33 -0.46 8.08
C GLY A 404 18.75 -0.19 8.57
N LEU A 405 19.74 -0.90 8.02
CA LEU A 405 21.15 -0.68 8.36
C LEU A 405 21.63 0.73 7.97
N LEU A 406 21.20 1.22 6.79
CA LEU A 406 21.49 2.59 6.36
C LEU A 406 20.94 3.62 7.36
N ARG A 407 19.69 3.45 7.82
CA ARG A 407 19.09 4.32 8.85
C ARG A 407 19.92 4.31 10.13
N ASP A 408 20.36 3.14 10.59
CA ASP A 408 21.14 3.01 11.82
C ASP A 408 22.48 3.75 11.68
N CYS A 409 23.17 3.58 10.55
CA CYS A 409 24.39 4.31 10.24
C CYS A 409 24.17 5.84 10.13
N LEU A 410 23.05 6.28 9.57
CA LEU A 410 22.68 7.71 9.50
C LEU A 410 22.43 8.32 10.88
N ASN A 411 21.99 7.53 11.85
CA ASN A 411 21.74 7.98 13.22
C ASN A 411 22.95 7.82 14.17
N GLY A 412 24.07 7.29 13.67
CA GLY A 412 25.29 7.09 14.45
C GLY A 412 25.22 5.90 15.42
N ASN A 413 24.37 4.94 15.11
CA ASN A 413 24.19 3.69 15.86
C ASN A 413 24.88 2.51 15.17
#